data_cf5e1c248957252a343f0371d6b4c920
#
_entry.id   cf5e1c248957252a343f0371d6b4c920
#
_cell.length_a   1.000
_cell.length_b   1.000
_cell.length_c   1.000
_cell.angle_alpha   90.00
_cell.angle_beta   90.00
_cell.angle_gamma   90.00
#
_symmetry.space_group_name_H-M   'P 1'
#
loop_
_entity.id
_entity.type
_entity.pdbx_description
1 polymer ?
#
loop_
_entity_poly.entity_id
_entity_poly.type
_entity_poly.pdbx_seq_one_letter_code
_entity_poly.pdbx_strand_id
1 'polypeptide(L)'
;MRLVPLLLALSLSTSLSAAERETRIPEAALATAATLREQALADDTGWKVVESLTTEIGPRLAGSEADARAVAWAQAKFKALGFDKVWIEPVTFPKWERRSESAAILGAHAQPLTITALGGSPGGIVEAEVVRFPTLAALEAAPEGSLQGKIAFVDYQMQSARDGSDYRNGSAIRGKGPSAALRTGASGFLMRSAGTDNHRVAHTGITRFDEGLTPIPAASLTIPDADQLARLAALGPVKLRMALDTGWNGEATSHNVIGEITGREKPEEVVLIGAHLDSWDLGTGAIDDGAGIGITMAAGHLIGQLQQAPKRTIRVVAFANEEQG
;
A
#
# COMPACT_ATOMS: atom_id res chain seq x y z
N MET A 1 -65.37 4.83 -56.88
CA MET A 1 -63.91 4.56 -56.71
C MET A 1 -63.20 5.86 -56.45
N ARG A 2 -62.83 6.13 -55.24
CA ARG A 2 -62.03 7.30 -54.84
C ARG A 2 -60.64 6.83 -54.43
N LEU A 3 -59.62 7.24 -55.17
CA LEU A 3 -58.20 7.01 -54.89
C LEU A 3 -57.76 8.00 -53.82
N VAL A 4 -57.18 7.50 -52.75
CA VAL A 4 -56.51 8.27 -51.70
C VAL A 4 -54.98 8.16 -51.96
N PRO A 5 -54.25 9.28 -52.07
CA PRO A 5 -52.82 9.22 -52.23
C PRO A 5 -52.12 9.02 -50.86
N LEU A 6 -51.28 8.05 -50.80
CA LEU A 6 -50.37 7.75 -49.62
C LEU A 6 -49.19 8.70 -49.68
N LEU A 7 -49.12 9.66 -48.77
CA LEU A 7 -47.96 10.53 -48.57
C LEU A 7 -46.90 9.78 -47.75
N LEU A 8 -45.78 9.44 -48.36
CA LEU A 8 -44.61 8.88 -47.73
C LEU A 8 -43.75 10.01 -47.12
N ALA A 9 -43.79 10.19 -45.82
CA ALA A 9 -42.91 11.13 -45.12
C ALA A 9 -41.53 10.50 -44.93
N LEU A 10 -40.54 11.02 -45.63
CA LEU A 10 -39.12 10.65 -45.48
C LEU A 10 -38.54 11.45 -44.30
N SER A 11 -38.37 10.82 -43.13
CA SER A 11 -37.67 11.41 -41.99
C SER A 11 -36.18 11.34 -42.23
N LEU A 12 -35.54 12.45 -42.57
CA LEU A 12 -34.07 12.61 -42.51
C LEU A 12 -33.61 12.67 -41.05
N SER A 13 -33.09 11.59 -40.53
CA SER A 13 -32.34 11.58 -39.27
C SER A 13 -30.94 12.13 -39.54
N THR A 14 -30.71 13.38 -39.21
CA THR A 14 -29.38 13.98 -39.14
C THR A 14 -28.70 13.45 -37.85
N SER A 15 -27.84 12.44 -37.99
CA SER A 15 -26.89 12.05 -36.94
C SER A 15 -25.91 13.21 -36.76
N LEU A 16 -26.07 14.01 -35.69
CA LEU A 16 -25.02 14.88 -35.21
C LEU A 16 -23.91 13.96 -34.69
N SER A 17 -22.87 13.78 -35.49
CA SER A 17 -21.57 13.28 -35.02
C SER A 17 -21.02 14.34 -34.09
N ALA A 18 -20.97 14.06 -32.78
CA ALA A 18 -20.20 14.85 -31.83
C ALA A 18 -18.74 14.70 -32.26
N ALA A 19 -18.19 15.72 -32.93
CA ALA A 19 -16.78 15.79 -33.19
C ALA A 19 -16.05 15.71 -31.85
N GLU A 20 -15.25 14.68 -31.64
CA GLU A 20 -14.33 14.59 -30.50
C GLU A 20 -13.50 15.88 -30.51
N ARG A 21 -13.72 16.73 -29.50
CA ARG A 21 -12.89 17.92 -29.31
C ARG A 21 -11.51 17.43 -28.88
N GLU A 22 -10.57 17.43 -29.80
CA GLU A 22 -9.18 17.16 -29.52
C GLU A 22 -8.71 18.14 -28.43
N THR A 23 -8.33 17.63 -27.28
CA THR A 23 -7.82 18.45 -26.16
C THR A 23 -6.47 19.02 -26.54
N ARG A 24 -6.44 20.31 -26.85
CA ARG A 24 -5.22 21.01 -27.22
C ARG A 24 -4.64 21.73 -25.99
N ILE A 25 -3.46 21.33 -25.55
CA ILE A 25 -2.74 22.01 -24.48
C ILE A 25 -2.14 23.31 -25.06
N PRO A 26 -2.40 24.48 -24.45
CA PRO A 26 -1.81 25.74 -24.91
C PRO A 26 -0.27 25.72 -24.86
N GLU A 27 0.39 26.32 -25.84
CA GLU A 27 1.86 26.40 -25.92
C GLU A 27 2.49 27.00 -24.66
N ALA A 28 1.88 28.03 -24.08
CA ALA A 28 2.35 28.63 -22.83
C ALA A 28 2.32 27.65 -21.66
N ALA A 29 1.35 26.72 -21.62
CA ALA A 29 1.30 25.69 -20.58
C ALA A 29 2.39 24.63 -20.81
N LEU A 30 2.66 24.27 -22.07
CA LEU A 30 3.77 23.37 -22.42
C LEU A 30 5.12 23.98 -22.05
N ALA A 31 5.33 25.27 -22.33
CA ALA A 31 6.55 25.98 -21.95
C ALA A 31 6.74 26.04 -20.42
N THR A 32 5.66 26.31 -19.66
CA THR A 32 5.70 26.29 -18.18
C THR A 32 6.04 24.89 -17.67
N ALA A 33 5.41 23.84 -18.21
CA ALA A 33 5.70 22.48 -17.82
C ALA A 33 7.15 22.07 -18.13
N ALA A 34 7.70 22.51 -19.27
CA ALA A 34 9.09 22.28 -19.60
C ALA A 34 10.05 22.98 -18.60
N THR A 35 9.76 24.22 -18.23
CA THR A 35 10.54 24.95 -17.21
C THR A 35 10.50 24.25 -15.86
N LEU A 36 9.32 23.84 -15.39
CA LEU A 36 9.16 23.10 -14.13
C LEU A 36 9.92 21.77 -14.16
N ARG A 37 9.88 21.05 -15.28
CA ARG A 37 10.64 19.80 -15.44
C ARG A 37 12.15 20.03 -15.32
N GLU A 38 12.70 21.05 -15.98
CA GLU A 38 14.13 21.36 -15.90
C GLU A 38 14.53 21.79 -14.47
N GLN A 39 13.69 22.57 -13.81
CA GLN A 39 13.91 22.94 -12.41
C GLN A 39 13.87 21.69 -11.50
N ALA A 40 12.88 20.82 -11.66
CA ALA A 40 12.74 19.59 -10.86
C ALA A 40 13.94 18.63 -11.04
N LEU A 41 14.54 18.57 -12.23
CA LEU A 41 15.74 17.75 -12.47
C LEU A 41 17.00 18.26 -11.76
N ALA A 42 17.04 19.56 -11.45
CA ALA A 42 18.15 20.23 -10.75
C ALA A 42 17.88 20.44 -9.26
N ASP A 43 16.66 20.21 -8.80
CA ASP A 43 16.19 20.44 -7.42
C ASP A 43 16.29 19.16 -6.59
N ASP A 44 16.77 19.29 -5.36
CA ASP A 44 16.90 18.17 -4.41
C ASP A 44 15.86 18.19 -3.28
N THR A 45 14.86 19.09 -3.38
CA THR A 45 13.83 19.26 -2.34
C THR A 45 13.09 17.95 -2.05
N GLY A 46 12.69 17.21 -3.08
CA GLY A 46 12.03 15.92 -2.91
C GLY A 46 12.89 14.91 -2.13
N TRP A 47 14.17 14.81 -2.48
CA TRP A 47 15.13 13.98 -1.75
C TRP A 47 15.27 14.41 -0.29
N LYS A 48 15.46 15.70 -0.03
CA LYS A 48 15.60 16.26 1.34
C LYS A 48 14.35 16.03 2.20
N VAL A 49 13.17 16.07 1.59
CA VAL A 49 11.91 15.74 2.27
C VAL A 49 11.90 14.27 2.68
N VAL A 50 12.25 13.35 1.78
CA VAL A 50 12.33 11.90 2.09
C VAL A 50 13.38 11.63 3.16
N GLU A 51 14.59 12.19 3.01
CA GLU A 51 15.68 12.04 3.97
C GLU A 51 15.27 12.51 5.37
N SER A 52 14.66 13.70 5.47
CA SER A 52 14.14 14.25 6.73
C SER A 52 13.05 13.36 7.34
N LEU A 53 12.06 12.92 6.56
CA LEU A 53 10.98 12.07 7.05
C LEU A 53 11.49 10.72 7.58
N THR A 54 12.39 10.08 6.84
CA THR A 54 12.90 8.76 7.19
C THR A 54 13.94 8.78 8.31
N THR A 55 14.66 9.90 8.49
CA THR A 55 15.70 10.05 9.51
C THR A 55 15.16 10.62 10.82
N GLU A 56 14.30 11.65 10.76
CA GLU A 56 13.80 12.34 11.95
C GLU A 56 12.57 11.63 12.56
N ILE A 57 11.73 11.01 11.73
CA ILE A 57 10.52 10.31 12.15
C ILE A 57 10.71 8.79 12.10
N GLY A 58 11.13 8.26 10.96
CA GLY A 58 11.30 6.81 10.75
C GLY A 58 9.98 6.06 10.51
N PRO A 59 9.88 4.80 11.01
CA PRO A 59 8.66 4.01 10.95
C PRO A 59 7.49 4.73 11.64
N ARG A 60 6.35 4.84 10.95
CA ARG A 60 5.25 5.73 11.37
C ARG A 60 3.87 5.12 11.08
N LEU A 61 3.65 3.92 11.66
CA LEU A 61 2.36 3.24 11.53
C LEU A 61 1.22 4.15 12.02
N ALA A 62 0.15 4.22 11.24
CA ALA A 62 -0.99 5.07 11.54
C ALA A 62 -1.53 4.83 12.97
N GLY A 63 -1.80 5.91 13.71
CA GLY A 63 -2.23 5.89 15.10
C GLY A 63 -1.13 5.63 16.13
N SER A 64 0.15 5.60 15.73
CA SER A 64 1.28 5.52 16.64
C SER A 64 1.76 6.91 17.08
N GLU A 65 2.64 6.96 18.09
CA GLU A 65 3.31 8.21 18.48
C GLU A 65 4.20 8.77 17.36
N ALA A 66 4.77 7.90 16.52
CA ALA A 66 5.56 8.31 15.37
C ALA A 66 4.68 8.95 14.28
N ASP A 67 3.49 8.43 14.06
CA ASP A 67 2.48 9.04 13.18
C ASP A 67 2.11 10.45 13.66
N ALA A 68 1.84 10.64 14.95
CA ALA A 68 1.57 11.96 15.49
C ALA A 68 2.74 12.95 15.29
N ARG A 69 3.99 12.48 15.42
CA ARG A 69 5.17 13.29 15.07
C ARG A 69 5.26 13.59 13.58
N ALA A 70 4.90 12.62 12.71
CA ALA A 70 4.88 12.81 11.27
C ALA A 70 3.86 13.87 10.84
N VAL A 71 2.68 13.89 11.44
CA VAL A 71 1.67 14.93 11.21
C VAL A 71 2.22 16.33 11.55
N ALA A 72 2.85 16.49 12.72
CA ALA A 72 3.47 17.77 13.12
C ALA A 72 4.63 18.15 12.20
N TRP A 73 5.46 17.19 11.81
CA TRP A 73 6.55 17.36 10.86
C TRP A 73 6.03 17.83 9.49
N ALA A 74 4.99 17.17 8.95
CA ALA A 74 4.42 17.50 7.65
C ALA A 74 3.85 18.94 7.63
N GLN A 75 3.15 19.36 8.69
CA GLN A 75 2.67 20.74 8.83
C GLN A 75 3.83 21.74 8.78
N ALA A 76 4.92 21.49 9.54
CA ALA A 76 6.10 22.34 9.55
C ALA A 76 6.78 22.36 8.19
N LYS A 77 6.87 21.22 7.51
CA LYS A 77 7.49 21.09 6.20
C LYS A 77 6.71 21.85 5.12
N PHE A 78 5.38 21.72 5.06
CA PHE A 78 4.54 22.51 4.14
C PHE A 78 4.74 24.02 4.34
N LYS A 79 4.76 24.49 5.59
CA LYS A 79 5.02 25.91 5.89
C LYS A 79 6.42 26.35 5.43
N ALA A 80 7.44 25.55 5.71
CA ALA A 80 8.83 25.86 5.32
C ALA A 80 9.01 25.88 3.78
N LEU A 81 8.25 25.06 3.06
CA LEU A 81 8.23 25.01 1.60
C LEU A 81 7.41 26.14 0.95
N GLY A 82 6.79 27.02 1.75
CA GLY A 82 6.11 28.23 1.25
C GLY A 82 4.70 28.00 0.73
N PHE A 83 3.99 26.99 1.22
CA PHE A 83 2.58 26.83 0.91
C PHE A 83 1.74 27.96 1.54
N ASP A 84 0.78 28.50 0.81
CA ASP A 84 -0.03 29.65 1.24
C ASP A 84 -0.95 29.31 2.42
N LYS A 85 -1.48 28.08 2.43
CA LYS A 85 -2.36 27.58 3.49
C LYS A 85 -1.92 26.19 3.91
N VAL A 86 -1.92 25.94 5.22
CA VAL A 86 -1.62 24.62 5.79
C VAL A 86 -2.60 24.33 6.93
N TRP A 87 -3.28 23.17 6.86
CA TRP A 87 -4.20 22.71 7.91
C TRP A 87 -4.19 21.20 8.01
N ILE A 88 -4.90 20.66 8.99
CA ILE A 88 -5.09 19.22 9.20
C ILE A 88 -6.57 18.87 9.24
N GLU A 89 -6.90 17.64 8.84
CA GLU A 89 -8.24 17.08 8.94
C GLU A 89 -8.17 15.72 9.66
N PRO A 90 -8.96 15.51 10.74
CA PRO A 90 -8.90 14.27 11.52
C PRO A 90 -9.46 13.09 10.72
N VAL A 91 -8.81 11.93 10.88
CA VAL A 91 -9.23 10.64 10.34
C VAL A 91 -9.20 9.63 11.48
N THR A 92 -10.36 9.05 11.80
CA THR A 92 -10.50 8.03 12.85
C THR A 92 -10.70 6.66 12.20
N PHE A 93 -9.97 5.67 12.69
CA PHE A 93 -9.92 4.32 12.11
C PHE A 93 -9.66 3.26 13.19
N PRO A 94 -10.04 1.99 12.94
CA PRO A 94 -9.64 0.88 13.80
C PRO A 94 -8.12 0.74 13.84
N LYS A 95 -7.56 0.64 15.05
CA LYS A 95 -6.12 0.56 15.27
C LYS A 95 -5.66 -0.90 15.38
N TRP A 96 -4.80 -1.34 14.46
CA TRP A 96 -4.08 -2.60 14.59
C TRP A 96 -2.66 -2.35 15.09
N GLU A 97 -2.17 -3.23 15.97
CA GLU A 97 -0.86 -3.09 16.59
C GLU A 97 -0.05 -4.38 16.48
N ARG A 98 1.26 -4.23 16.28
CA ARG A 98 2.27 -5.27 16.43
C ARG A 98 3.05 -4.97 17.70
N ARG A 99 3.11 -5.91 18.64
CA ARG A 99 3.87 -5.79 19.88
C ARG A 99 5.09 -6.70 19.90
N SER A 100 4.90 -7.98 19.55
CA SER A 100 6.01 -8.92 19.40
C SER A 100 5.64 -10.08 18.46
N GLU A 101 6.69 -10.69 17.88
CA GLU A 101 6.53 -11.82 16.98
C GLU A 101 7.77 -12.72 17.03
N SER A 102 7.56 -14.02 16.92
CA SER A 102 8.63 -15.00 16.83
C SER A 102 8.18 -16.27 16.14
N ALA A 103 9.12 -16.94 15.46
CA ALA A 103 8.92 -18.29 14.95
C ALA A 103 10.20 -19.13 15.13
N ALA A 104 10.02 -20.43 15.29
CA ALA A 104 11.12 -21.39 15.35
C ALA A 104 10.70 -22.76 14.82
N ILE A 105 11.60 -23.40 14.10
CA ILE A 105 11.51 -24.81 13.77
C ILE A 105 11.81 -25.61 15.03
N LEU A 106 11.06 -26.66 15.27
CA LEU A 106 11.19 -27.52 16.44
C LEU A 106 11.83 -28.88 16.10
N GLY A 107 12.34 -29.57 17.11
CA GLY A 107 12.91 -30.91 16.98
C GLY A 107 14.38 -30.93 16.59
N ALA A 108 14.80 -31.92 15.81
CA ALA A 108 16.23 -32.18 15.52
C ALA A 108 16.93 -31.06 14.75
N HIS A 109 16.16 -30.25 14.02
CA HIS A 109 16.66 -29.12 13.23
C HIS A 109 16.21 -27.77 13.82
N ALA A 110 16.04 -27.71 15.15
CA ALA A 110 15.54 -26.52 15.84
C ALA A 110 16.41 -25.28 15.54
N GLN A 111 15.72 -24.23 15.08
CA GLN A 111 16.36 -22.94 14.81
C GLN A 111 15.32 -21.82 14.73
N PRO A 112 15.68 -20.59 15.09
CA PRO A 112 14.78 -19.45 14.92
C PRO A 112 14.58 -19.14 13.43
N LEU A 113 13.42 -18.61 13.12
CA LEU A 113 13.08 -18.04 11.82
C LEU A 113 12.65 -16.58 12.01
N THR A 114 13.05 -15.74 11.09
CA THR A 114 12.62 -14.34 11.06
C THR A 114 11.30 -14.24 10.31
N ILE A 115 10.28 -13.80 11.02
CA ILE A 115 8.93 -13.59 10.49
C ILE A 115 8.49 -12.14 10.70
N THR A 116 7.41 -11.79 10.02
CA THR A 116 6.67 -10.56 10.24
C THR A 116 5.17 -10.89 10.14
N ALA A 117 4.42 -10.58 11.20
CA ALA A 117 2.97 -10.73 11.17
C ALA A 117 2.35 -9.86 10.06
N LEU A 118 1.38 -10.39 9.35
CA LEU A 118 0.63 -9.60 8.38
C LEU A 118 -0.28 -8.62 9.11
N GLY A 119 -0.43 -7.41 8.58
CA GLY A 119 -1.36 -6.42 9.11
C GLY A 119 -2.78 -6.99 9.16
N GLY A 120 -3.51 -6.74 10.25
CA GLY A 120 -4.82 -7.33 10.49
C GLY A 120 -4.80 -8.76 11.03
N SER A 121 -3.63 -9.42 11.12
CA SER A 121 -3.52 -10.73 11.76
C SER A 121 -3.85 -10.65 13.25
N PRO A 122 -4.64 -11.59 13.80
CA PRO A 122 -4.79 -11.72 15.23
C PRO A 122 -3.51 -12.24 15.87
N GLY A 123 -3.37 -12.00 17.17
CA GLY A 123 -2.37 -12.66 18.00
C GLY A 123 -2.69 -14.13 18.20
N GLY A 124 -1.70 -14.89 18.69
CA GLY A 124 -1.86 -16.28 19.06
C GLY A 124 -0.56 -17.06 19.00
N ILE A 125 -0.59 -18.25 19.57
CA ILE A 125 0.51 -19.22 19.53
C ILE A 125 0.02 -20.45 18.78
N VAL A 126 0.74 -20.81 17.72
CA VAL A 126 0.49 -22.02 16.93
C VAL A 126 1.74 -22.87 16.93
N GLU A 127 1.60 -24.13 17.33
CA GLU A 127 2.66 -25.12 17.28
C GLU A 127 2.16 -26.33 16.51
N ALA A 128 2.57 -26.46 15.24
CA ALA A 128 2.00 -27.44 14.33
C ALA A 128 2.96 -27.83 13.20
N GLU A 129 2.62 -28.91 12.50
CA GLU A 129 3.27 -29.31 11.26
C GLU A 129 2.97 -28.29 10.16
N VAL A 130 3.99 -27.99 9.36
CA VAL A 130 3.91 -27.09 8.21
C VAL A 130 3.62 -27.89 6.94
N VAL A 131 2.61 -27.46 6.18
CA VAL A 131 2.30 -27.99 4.85
C VAL A 131 2.59 -26.91 3.82
N ARG A 132 3.53 -27.22 2.91
CA ARG A 132 4.02 -26.30 1.89
C ARG A 132 3.18 -26.37 0.61
N PHE A 133 2.83 -25.22 0.07
CA PHE A 133 2.16 -25.03 -1.22
C PHE A 133 3.01 -24.13 -2.13
N PRO A 134 3.22 -24.49 -3.41
CA PRO A 134 4.04 -23.69 -4.31
C PRO A 134 3.34 -22.38 -4.75
N THR A 135 2.03 -22.32 -4.71
CA THR A 135 1.21 -21.17 -5.13
C THR A 135 -0.05 -21.04 -4.28
N LEU A 136 -0.67 -19.86 -4.33
CA LEU A 136 -2.00 -19.66 -3.74
C LEU A 136 -3.04 -20.60 -4.35
N ALA A 137 -3.05 -20.76 -5.66
CA ALA A 137 -3.99 -21.67 -6.34
C ALA A 137 -3.87 -23.13 -5.87
N ALA A 138 -2.65 -23.59 -5.54
CA ALA A 138 -2.45 -24.92 -4.97
C ALA A 138 -3.06 -25.05 -3.56
N LEU A 139 -3.00 -24.00 -2.75
CA LEU A 139 -3.67 -23.96 -1.44
C LEU A 139 -5.19 -23.90 -1.59
N GLU A 140 -5.69 -23.08 -2.50
CA GLU A 140 -7.13 -22.95 -2.78
C GLU A 140 -7.75 -24.24 -3.32
N ALA A 141 -6.97 -25.07 -4.00
CA ALA A 141 -7.40 -26.38 -4.52
C ALA A 141 -7.32 -27.51 -3.48
N ALA A 142 -6.73 -27.26 -2.31
CA ALA A 142 -6.64 -28.28 -1.25
C ALA A 142 -8.03 -28.58 -0.66
N PRO A 143 -8.34 -29.87 -0.37
CA PRO A 143 -9.64 -30.23 0.17
C PRO A 143 -9.94 -29.54 1.50
N GLU A 144 -11.20 -29.20 1.73
CA GLU A 144 -11.68 -28.67 3.00
C GLU A 144 -11.31 -29.63 4.16
N GLY A 145 -10.79 -29.06 5.27
CA GLY A 145 -10.36 -29.82 6.44
C GLY A 145 -9.04 -30.60 6.29
N SER A 146 -8.41 -30.61 5.10
CA SER A 146 -7.17 -31.37 4.87
C SER A 146 -5.96 -30.86 5.67
N LEU A 147 -6.01 -29.62 6.17
CA LEU A 147 -4.97 -29.01 7.01
C LEU A 147 -5.40 -28.83 8.46
N GLN A 148 -6.34 -29.64 8.93
CA GLN A 148 -6.84 -29.51 10.29
C GLN A 148 -5.69 -29.48 11.31
N GLY A 149 -5.57 -28.36 12.05
CA GLY A 149 -4.56 -28.15 13.07
C GLY A 149 -3.13 -27.98 12.56
N LYS A 150 -2.91 -27.74 11.25
CA LYS A 150 -1.60 -27.52 10.63
C LYS A 150 -1.38 -26.05 10.29
N ILE A 151 -0.16 -25.72 9.89
CA ILE A 151 0.21 -24.40 9.34
C ILE A 151 0.31 -24.52 7.83
N ALA A 152 -0.46 -23.72 7.10
CA ALA A 152 -0.33 -23.60 5.64
C ALA A 152 0.84 -22.64 5.32
N PHE A 153 1.80 -23.09 4.50
CA PHE A 153 2.90 -22.26 4.02
C PHE A 153 2.86 -22.13 2.49
N VAL A 154 2.57 -20.93 2.00
CA VAL A 154 2.64 -20.62 0.56
C VAL A 154 4.02 -20.11 0.23
N ASP A 155 4.78 -20.93 -0.50
CA ASP A 155 6.18 -20.71 -0.85
C ASP A 155 6.33 -20.24 -2.30
N TYR A 156 5.68 -19.13 -2.64
CA TYR A 156 5.74 -18.56 -3.98
C TYR A 156 6.99 -17.68 -4.14
N GLN A 157 7.81 -17.98 -5.14
CA GLN A 157 9.02 -17.22 -5.46
C GLN A 157 8.71 -16.17 -6.53
N MET A 158 8.64 -14.91 -6.12
CA MET A 158 8.46 -13.80 -7.05
C MET A 158 9.62 -13.70 -8.04
N GLN A 159 9.28 -13.34 -9.27
CA GLN A 159 10.25 -13.06 -10.32
C GLN A 159 10.56 -11.57 -10.39
N SER A 160 11.84 -11.22 -10.55
CA SER A 160 12.25 -9.83 -10.73
C SER A 160 11.78 -9.31 -12.09
N ALA A 161 11.05 -8.19 -12.08
CA ALA A 161 10.58 -7.49 -13.26
C ALA A 161 10.76 -5.98 -13.06
N ARG A 162 11.17 -5.26 -14.14
CA ARG A 162 11.43 -3.81 -14.04
C ARG A 162 10.18 -2.99 -13.71
N ASP A 163 9.01 -3.48 -14.07
CA ASP A 163 7.71 -2.86 -13.83
C ASP A 163 7.00 -3.37 -12.56
N GLY A 164 7.67 -4.24 -11.79
CA GLY A 164 7.08 -4.84 -10.59
C GLY A 164 5.87 -5.75 -10.84
N SER A 165 5.64 -6.20 -12.08
CA SER A 165 4.42 -6.90 -12.50
C SER A 165 4.10 -8.15 -11.66
N ASP A 166 5.12 -8.89 -11.18
CA ASP A 166 4.91 -10.09 -10.37
C ASP A 166 4.53 -9.80 -8.90
N TYR A 167 4.65 -8.55 -8.44
CA TYR A 167 4.22 -8.16 -7.09
C TYR A 167 2.73 -8.41 -6.86
N ARG A 168 1.91 -8.32 -7.91
CA ARG A 168 0.48 -8.65 -7.83
C ARG A 168 0.23 -10.07 -7.32
N ASN A 169 1.06 -11.04 -7.71
CA ASN A 169 0.96 -12.43 -7.24
C ASN A 169 1.36 -12.55 -5.77
N GLY A 170 2.44 -11.90 -5.34
CA GLY A 170 2.87 -11.84 -3.95
C GLY A 170 1.83 -11.19 -3.04
N SER A 171 1.31 -10.04 -3.43
CA SER A 171 0.29 -9.32 -2.66
C SER A 171 -1.05 -10.07 -2.60
N ALA A 172 -1.43 -10.80 -3.65
CA ALA A 172 -2.61 -11.66 -3.64
C ALA A 172 -2.50 -12.78 -2.61
N ILE A 173 -1.31 -13.37 -2.43
CA ILE A 173 -1.07 -14.39 -1.39
C ILE A 173 -1.25 -13.78 0.00
N ARG A 174 -0.72 -12.58 0.24
CA ARG A 174 -0.90 -11.86 1.49
C ARG A 174 -2.39 -11.60 1.77
N GLY A 175 -3.12 -11.08 0.79
CA GLY A 175 -4.51 -10.69 0.96
C GLY A 175 -5.49 -11.86 1.10
N LYS A 176 -5.28 -12.97 0.37
CA LYS A 176 -6.24 -14.09 0.25
C LYS A 176 -5.77 -15.37 0.93
N GLY A 177 -4.47 -15.56 1.09
CA GLY A 177 -3.89 -16.79 1.62
C GLY A 177 -4.41 -17.18 3.00
N PRO A 178 -4.50 -16.25 3.98
CA PRO A 178 -5.05 -16.59 5.30
C PRO A 178 -6.48 -17.12 5.27
N SER A 179 -7.37 -16.54 4.44
CA SER A 179 -8.73 -17.04 4.26
C SER A 179 -8.77 -18.40 3.56
N ALA A 180 -7.92 -18.60 2.55
CA ALA A 180 -7.79 -19.90 1.88
C ALA A 180 -7.29 -20.98 2.84
N ALA A 181 -6.30 -20.67 3.69
CA ALA A 181 -5.81 -21.58 4.73
C ALA A 181 -6.90 -21.95 5.73
N LEU A 182 -7.70 -20.99 6.16
CA LEU A 182 -8.84 -21.25 7.06
C LEU A 182 -9.85 -22.27 6.48
N ARG A 183 -10.19 -22.15 5.18
CA ARG A 183 -11.11 -23.08 4.52
C ARG A 183 -10.59 -24.51 4.48
N THR A 184 -9.28 -24.69 4.52
CA THR A 184 -8.66 -26.02 4.61
C THR A 184 -8.51 -26.54 6.04
N GLY A 185 -8.92 -25.77 7.06
CA GLY A 185 -8.84 -26.12 8.48
C GLY A 185 -7.48 -25.78 9.12
N ALA A 186 -6.63 -25.00 8.46
CA ALA A 186 -5.35 -24.60 9.03
C ALA A 186 -5.53 -23.74 10.29
N SER A 187 -4.63 -23.91 11.26
CA SER A 187 -4.57 -23.14 12.51
C SER A 187 -3.62 -21.93 12.43
N GLY A 188 -2.83 -21.83 11.37
CA GLY A 188 -1.93 -20.71 11.10
C GLY A 188 -1.55 -20.63 9.63
N PHE A 189 -1.10 -19.45 9.21
CA PHE A 189 -0.69 -19.19 7.84
C PHE A 189 0.70 -18.57 7.80
N LEU A 190 1.51 -19.04 6.88
CA LEU A 190 2.81 -18.47 6.53
C LEU A 190 2.88 -18.26 5.01
N MET A 191 3.54 -17.18 4.61
CA MET A 191 3.93 -16.98 3.22
C MET A 191 5.41 -16.68 3.11
N ARG A 192 6.03 -17.01 1.98
CA ARG A 192 7.31 -16.41 1.60
C ARG A 192 7.11 -14.92 1.44
N SER A 193 8.02 -14.10 1.97
CA SER A 193 8.00 -12.65 1.77
C SER A 193 7.85 -12.28 0.30
N ALA A 194 6.93 -11.37 0.02
CA ALA A 194 6.84 -10.77 -1.30
C ALA A 194 8.06 -9.88 -1.52
N GLY A 195 8.83 -10.19 -2.55
CA GLY A 195 10.09 -9.51 -2.87
C GLY A 195 11.02 -10.42 -3.66
N THR A 196 12.12 -9.84 -4.15
CA THR A 196 13.11 -10.53 -4.98
C THR A 196 14.55 -10.37 -4.47
N ASP A 197 14.73 -9.72 -3.34
CA ASP A 197 15.99 -9.60 -2.63
C ASP A 197 16.25 -10.80 -1.70
N ASN A 198 17.39 -10.81 -1.02
CA ASN A 198 17.82 -11.93 -0.18
C ASN A 198 18.30 -11.45 1.20
N HIS A 199 17.52 -10.58 1.85
CA HIS A 199 17.80 -10.11 3.20
C HIS A 199 16.75 -10.63 4.22
N ARG A 200 17.03 -10.45 5.53
CA ARG A 200 16.14 -10.87 6.62
C ARG A 200 15.22 -9.74 7.09
N VAL A 201 14.61 -9.04 6.14
CA VAL A 201 13.49 -8.14 6.40
C VAL A 201 12.29 -8.69 5.63
N ALA A 202 11.29 -9.17 6.34
CA ALA A 202 10.10 -9.71 5.70
C ALA A 202 9.17 -8.57 5.27
N HIS A 203 8.60 -8.69 4.08
CA HIS A 203 7.58 -7.77 3.59
C HIS A 203 6.26 -8.01 4.34
N THR A 204 5.65 -6.94 4.79
CA THR A 204 4.32 -6.96 5.41
C THR A 204 3.29 -6.23 4.54
N GLY A 205 2.11 -6.04 5.05
CA GLY A 205 0.98 -5.34 4.49
C GLY A 205 -0.32 -5.91 5.04
N ILE A 206 -1.43 -5.24 4.79
CA ILE A 206 -2.72 -5.65 5.31
C ILE A 206 -3.19 -6.99 4.71
N THR A 207 -3.74 -7.86 5.57
CA THR A 207 -4.60 -8.98 5.16
C THR A 207 -6.00 -8.76 5.71
N ARG A 208 -6.99 -9.18 4.95
CA ARG A 208 -8.40 -9.13 5.37
C ARG A 208 -8.97 -10.53 5.28
N PHE A 209 -9.55 -10.98 6.39
CA PHE A 209 -10.23 -12.26 6.41
C PHE A 209 -11.62 -12.12 5.81
N ASP A 210 -12.06 -13.14 5.08
CA ASP A 210 -13.40 -13.13 4.53
C ASP A 210 -14.44 -13.16 5.65
N GLU A 211 -15.58 -12.52 5.39
CA GLU A 211 -16.68 -12.45 6.34
C GLU A 211 -17.14 -13.85 6.80
N GLY A 212 -17.41 -13.96 8.09
CA GLY A 212 -17.84 -15.22 8.71
C GLY A 212 -16.72 -16.19 9.09
N LEU A 213 -15.46 -15.90 8.72
CA LEU A 213 -14.31 -16.69 9.16
C LEU A 213 -13.75 -16.17 10.49
N THR A 214 -13.35 -17.07 11.37
CA THR A 214 -12.60 -16.73 12.60
C THR A 214 -11.12 -16.58 12.24
N PRO A 215 -10.54 -15.37 12.31
CA PRO A 215 -9.15 -15.13 11.91
C PRO A 215 -8.13 -16.02 12.64
N ILE A 216 -7.07 -16.41 11.94
CA ILE A 216 -5.93 -17.18 12.45
C ILE A 216 -4.64 -16.37 12.39
N PRO A 217 -3.62 -16.67 13.23
CA PRO A 217 -2.30 -16.07 13.12
C PRO A 217 -1.69 -16.25 11.73
N ALA A 218 -1.27 -15.14 11.13
CA ALA A 218 -0.76 -15.08 9.77
C ALA A 218 0.49 -14.21 9.70
N ALA A 219 1.57 -14.74 9.08
CA ALA A 219 2.84 -14.05 8.99
C ALA A 219 3.56 -14.32 7.65
N SER A 220 4.50 -13.44 7.34
CA SER A 220 5.45 -13.55 6.24
C SER A 220 6.81 -14.01 6.78
N LEU A 221 7.45 -14.96 6.09
CA LEU A 221 8.83 -15.39 6.34
C LEU A 221 9.78 -14.58 5.47
N THR A 222 10.93 -14.19 6.02
CA THR A 222 12.01 -13.67 5.18
C THR A 222 12.41 -14.68 4.09
N ILE A 223 12.91 -14.20 2.96
CA ILE A 223 13.26 -15.07 1.83
C ILE A 223 14.30 -16.15 2.23
N PRO A 224 15.41 -15.83 2.93
CA PRO A 224 16.37 -16.86 3.38
C PRO A 224 15.76 -17.90 4.31
N ASP A 225 14.85 -17.49 5.19
CA ASP A 225 14.22 -18.41 6.16
C ASP A 225 13.08 -19.24 5.51
N ALA A 226 12.41 -18.71 4.50
CA ALA A 226 11.50 -19.47 3.66
C ALA A 226 12.24 -20.55 2.84
N ASP A 227 13.42 -20.22 2.29
CA ASP A 227 14.29 -21.19 1.63
C ASP A 227 14.74 -22.29 2.58
N GLN A 228 15.11 -21.94 3.81
CA GLN A 228 15.50 -22.91 4.83
C GLN A 228 14.33 -23.84 5.19
N LEU A 229 13.15 -23.28 5.43
CA LEU A 229 11.95 -24.04 5.73
C LEU A 229 11.59 -25.00 4.57
N ALA A 230 11.66 -24.51 3.33
CA ALA A 230 11.39 -25.30 2.13
C ALA A 230 12.36 -26.48 1.97
N ARG A 231 13.66 -26.26 2.21
CA ARG A 231 14.68 -27.36 2.19
C ARG A 231 14.40 -28.40 3.24
N LEU A 232 14.05 -28.02 4.47
CA LEU A 232 13.72 -28.96 5.53
C LEU A 232 12.41 -29.72 5.24
N ALA A 233 11.39 -29.05 4.74
CA ALA A 233 10.13 -29.67 4.36
C ALA A 233 10.30 -30.71 3.22
N ALA A 234 11.31 -30.57 2.38
CA ALA A 234 11.67 -31.57 1.37
C ALA A 234 12.31 -32.83 1.93
N LEU A 235 12.88 -32.77 3.14
CA LEU A 235 13.49 -33.92 3.83
C LEU A 235 12.46 -34.71 4.66
N GLY A 236 11.35 -34.10 5.03
CA GLY A 236 10.29 -34.73 5.84
C GLY A 236 9.41 -33.72 6.57
N PRO A 237 8.50 -34.18 7.43
CA PRO A 237 7.61 -33.30 8.18
C PRO A 237 8.38 -32.32 9.07
N VAL A 238 8.02 -31.05 9.03
CA VAL A 238 8.60 -29.99 9.84
C VAL A 238 7.56 -29.45 10.82
N LYS A 239 7.87 -29.44 12.10
CA LYS A 239 7.06 -28.82 13.14
C LYS A 239 7.61 -27.43 13.44
N LEU A 240 6.72 -26.42 13.47
CA LEU A 240 7.05 -25.03 13.70
C LEU A 240 6.20 -24.48 14.85
N ARG A 241 6.81 -23.61 15.66
CA ARG A 241 6.10 -22.76 16.61
C ARG A 241 6.13 -21.34 16.11
N MET A 242 4.97 -20.71 15.99
CA MET A 242 4.78 -19.29 15.69
C MET A 242 4.03 -18.64 16.85
N ALA A 243 4.51 -17.52 17.34
CA ALA A 243 3.88 -16.74 18.39
C ALA A 243 3.81 -15.28 17.97
N LEU A 244 2.58 -14.75 17.88
CA LEU A 244 2.30 -13.37 17.51
C LEU A 244 1.57 -12.68 18.67
N ASP A 245 2.07 -11.54 19.10
CA ASP A 245 1.35 -10.60 19.96
C ASP A 245 0.98 -9.38 19.11
N THR A 246 -0.12 -9.51 18.41
CA THR A 246 -0.66 -8.53 17.45
C THR A 246 -2.17 -8.47 17.57
N GLY A 247 -2.80 -7.44 17.05
CA GLY A 247 -4.26 -7.40 16.97
C GLY A 247 -4.83 -6.00 16.95
N TRP A 248 -6.14 -5.95 16.74
CA TRP A 248 -6.92 -4.72 16.79
C TRP A 248 -7.09 -4.26 18.23
N ASN A 249 -6.82 -2.97 18.49
CA ASN A 249 -6.84 -2.37 19.82
C ASN A 249 -7.60 -1.04 19.80
N GLY A 250 -8.93 -1.12 19.70
CA GLY A 250 -9.80 0.04 19.67
C GLY A 250 -9.65 0.89 18.41
N GLU A 251 -9.78 2.20 18.58
CA GLU A 251 -9.67 3.19 17.50
C GLU A 251 -8.52 4.16 17.78
N ALA A 252 -7.98 4.73 16.73
CA ALA A 252 -7.03 5.83 16.78
C ALA A 252 -7.48 6.96 15.86
N THR A 253 -6.98 8.17 16.11
CA THR A 253 -7.17 9.32 15.24
C THR A 253 -5.81 9.83 14.77
N SER A 254 -5.60 9.87 13.47
CA SER A 254 -4.52 10.59 12.82
C SER A 254 -5.08 11.76 12.00
N HIS A 255 -4.29 12.38 11.15
CA HIS A 255 -4.74 13.54 10.38
C HIS A 255 -4.16 13.53 8.97
N ASN A 256 -5.01 13.79 7.99
CA ASN A 256 -4.53 14.29 6.71
C ASN A 256 -3.88 15.66 6.92
N VAL A 257 -2.70 15.87 6.36
CA VAL A 257 -2.03 17.18 6.38
C VAL A 257 -2.12 17.77 4.99
N ILE A 258 -2.67 18.98 4.89
CA ILE A 258 -2.98 19.61 3.62
C ILE A 258 -2.21 20.91 3.48
N GLY A 259 -1.60 21.11 2.30
CA GLY A 259 -0.98 22.35 1.87
C GLY A 259 -1.59 22.85 0.57
N GLU A 260 -1.80 24.16 0.42
CA GLU A 260 -2.30 24.75 -0.81
C GLU A 260 -1.40 25.85 -1.34
N ILE A 261 -1.24 25.88 -2.69
CA ILE A 261 -0.83 27.03 -3.46
C ILE A 261 -2.10 27.60 -4.09
N THR A 262 -2.48 28.81 -3.69
CA THR A 262 -3.77 29.42 -4.06
C THR A 262 -3.81 29.82 -5.54
N GLY A 263 -4.86 29.43 -6.22
CA GLY A 263 -5.10 29.79 -7.62
C GLY A 263 -5.38 31.30 -7.81
N ARG A 264 -4.81 31.91 -8.84
CA ARG A 264 -4.93 33.35 -9.11
C ARG A 264 -6.21 33.76 -9.85
N GLU A 265 -6.84 32.83 -10.62
CA GLU A 265 -8.03 33.12 -11.42
C GLU A 265 -9.27 32.38 -10.94
N LYS A 266 -9.09 31.14 -10.52
CA LYS A 266 -10.15 30.20 -10.11
C LYS A 266 -9.73 29.47 -8.85
N PRO A 267 -9.61 30.16 -7.72
CA PRO A 267 -9.13 29.55 -6.47
C PRO A 267 -10.07 28.45 -5.92
N GLU A 268 -11.33 28.45 -6.32
CA GLU A 268 -12.32 27.43 -5.97
C GLU A 268 -12.17 26.10 -6.74
N GLU A 269 -11.52 26.15 -7.93
CA GLU A 269 -11.21 24.95 -8.71
C GLU A 269 -9.87 24.37 -8.20
N VAL A 270 -9.90 23.16 -7.67
CA VAL A 270 -8.74 22.49 -7.05
C VAL A 270 -8.19 21.38 -7.95
N VAL A 271 -6.88 21.41 -8.16
CA VAL A 271 -6.12 20.25 -8.67
C VAL A 271 -5.43 19.63 -7.47
N LEU A 272 -5.81 18.41 -7.12
CA LEU A 272 -5.26 17.69 -5.98
C LEU A 272 -4.18 16.71 -6.45
N ILE A 273 -3.04 16.73 -5.75
CA ILE A 273 -2.00 15.71 -5.79
C ILE A 273 -1.75 15.25 -4.36
N GLY A 274 -1.34 14.01 -4.16
CA GLY A 274 -1.14 13.51 -2.80
C GLY A 274 -0.38 12.21 -2.75
N ALA A 275 0.02 11.86 -1.54
CA ALA A 275 0.69 10.64 -1.15
C ALA A 275 0.31 10.32 0.29
N HIS A 276 0.53 9.09 0.77
CA HIS A 276 0.22 8.81 2.17
C HIS A 276 1.41 9.06 3.10
N LEU A 277 1.10 9.55 4.30
CA LEU A 277 2.10 9.93 5.29
C LEU A 277 2.53 8.75 6.16
N ASP A 278 1.61 7.85 6.46
CA ASP A 278 1.90 6.67 7.27
C ASP A 278 2.79 5.66 6.53
N SER A 279 3.34 4.72 7.27
CA SER A 279 4.10 3.59 6.75
C SER A 279 3.92 2.39 7.67
N TRP A 280 4.27 1.20 7.20
CA TRP A 280 4.44 0.06 8.10
C TRP A 280 5.54 0.30 9.14
N ASP A 281 5.43 -0.38 10.26
CA ASP A 281 6.25 -0.21 11.47
C ASP A 281 7.66 -0.83 11.40
N LEU A 282 7.95 -1.61 10.35
CA LEU A 282 9.21 -2.36 10.23
C LEU A 282 10.29 -1.67 9.42
N GLY A 283 9.93 -0.66 8.67
CA GLY A 283 10.83 0.12 7.83
C GLY A 283 10.54 1.61 7.92
N THR A 284 11.46 2.43 7.45
CA THR A 284 11.32 3.89 7.48
C THR A 284 10.29 4.42 6.47
N GLY A 285 9.71 3.54 5.62
CA GLY A 285 8.75 3.94 4.58
C GLY A 285 9.33 4.96 3.61
N ALA A 286 10.56 4.71 3.11
CA ALA A 286 11.22 5.63 2.19
C ALA A 286 10.59 5.61 0.80
N ILE A 287 10.24 4.41 0.31
CA ILE A 287 9.57 4.22 -0.99
C ILE A 287 8.07 4.26 -0.82
N ASP A 288 7.54 3.57 0.19
CA ASP A 288 6.11 3.47 0.48
C ASP A 288 5.77 4.21 1.80
N ASP A 289 5.29 5.46 1.78
CA ASP A 289 5.19 6.30 0.60
C ASP A 289 5.95 7.64 0.80
N GLY A 290 7.08 7.60 1.51
CA GLY A 290 7.94 8.77 1.69
C GLY A 290 8.37 9.39 0.36
N ALA A 291 8.58 8.57 -0.69
CA ALA A 291 8.90 9.05 -2.03
C ALA A 291 7.75 9.86 -2.62
N GLY A 292 6.50 9.39 -2.49
CA GLY A 292 5.33 10.13 -2.93
C GLY A 292 5.15 11.44 -2.16
N ILE A 293 5.38 11.45 -0.85
CA ILE A 293 5.39 12.68 -0.03
C ILE A 293 6.46 13.66 -0.55
N GLY A 294 7.68 13.17 -0.80
CA GLY A 294 8.76 14.00 -1.34
C GLY A 294 8.43 14.60 -2.70
N ILE A 295 7.94 13.79 -3.62
CA ILE A 295 7.58 14.19 -4.98
C ILE A 295 6.44 15.23 -4.97
N THR A 296 5.38 14.99 -4.21
CA THR A 296 4.20 15.86 -4.21
C THR A 296 4.46 17.18 -3.49
N MET A 297 5.20 17.17 -2.37
CA MET A 297 5.62 18.40 -1.69
C MET A 297 6.58 19.23 -2.54
N ALA A 298 7.58 18.62 -3.20
CA ALA A 298 8.48 19.31 -4.09
C ALA A 298 7.77 19.89 -5.32
N ALA A 299 6.84 19.15 -5.91
CA ALA A 299 6.02 19.63 -7.01
C ALA A 299 5.20 20.88 -6.61
N GLY A 300 4.53 20.84 -5.45
CA GLY A 300 3.79 21.98 -4.92
C GLY A 300 4.70 23.19 -4.65
N HIS A 301 5.87 22.97 -4.05
CA HIS A 301 6.88 23.99 -3.80
C HIS A 301 7.34 24.68 -5.10
N LEU A 302 7.74 23.91 -6.11
CA LEU A 302 8.19 24.46 -7.40
C LEU A 302 7.08 25.22 -8.12
N ILE A 303 5.85 24.74 -8.08
CA ILE A 303 4.69 25.44 -8.63
C ILE A 303 4.46 26.76 -7.87
N GLY A 304 4.61 26.77 -6.55
CA GLY A 304 4.50 27.98 -5.72
C GLY A 304 5.57 29.04 -6.02
N GLN A 305 6.72 28.65 -6.56
CA GLN A 305 7.81 29.56 -6.95
C GLN A 305 7.67 30.16 -8.35
N LEU A 306 6.67 29.77 -9.12
CA LEU A 306 6.41 30.35 -10.43
C LEU A 306 6.16 31.87 -10.32
N GLN A 307 6.68 32.66 -11.27
CA GLN A 307 6.43 34.10 -11.32
C GLN A 307 4.94 34.46 -11.33
N GLN A 308 4.12 33.60 -11.91
CA GLN A 308 2.66 33.69 -11.85
C GLN A 308 2.13 32.45 -11.18
N ALA A 309 1.37 32.61 -10.11
CA ALA A 309 0.65 31.53 -9.47
C ALA A 309 -0.21 30.76 -10.49
N PRO A 310 -0.49 29.47 -10.29
CA PRO A 310 -1.35 28.69 -11.17
C PRO A 310 -2.75 29.30 -11.25
N LYS A 311 -3.48 29.03 -12.33
CA LYS A 311 -4.84 29.56 -12.48
C LYS A 311 -5.79 28.98 -11.43
N ARG A 312 -5.64 27.70 -11.13
CA ARG A 312 -6.39 26.93 -10.13
C ARG A 312 -5.56 26.70 -8.90
N THR A 313 -6.20 26.45 -7.79
CA THR A 313 -5.52 26.02 -6.56
C THR A 313 -4.89 24.65 -6.76
N ILE A 314 -3.63 24.52 -6.35
CA ILE A 314 -2.94 23.22 -6.24
C ILE A 314 -2.99 22.82 -4.77
N ARG A 315 -3.63 21.68 -4.50
CA ARG A 315 -3.73 21.09 -3.16
C ARG A 315 -2.84 19.87 -3.09
N VAL A 316 -1.92 19.86 -2.13
CA VAL A 316 -1.10 18.70 -1.80
C VAL A 316 -1.61 18.09 -0.51
N VAL A 317 -1.88 16.79 -0.51
CA VAL A 317 -2.39 16.07 0.64
C VAL A 317 -1.42 14.97 1.04
N ALA A 318 -0.98 14.99 2.29
CA ALA A 318 -0.33 13.87 2.95
C ALA A 318 -1.42 13.09 3.69
N PHE A 319 -1.88 12.00 3.09
CA PHE A 319 -3.01 11.20 3.60
C PHE A 319 -2.61 10.38 4.82
N ALA A 320 -3.54 10.21 5.74
CA ALA A 320 -3.41 9.33 6.90
C ALA A 320 -3.98 7.95 6.62
N ASN A 321 -3.35 6.91 7.21
CA ASN A 321 -3.87 5.54 7.30
C ASN A 321 -4.17 4.84 5.96
N GLU A 322 -3.33 4.97 4.96
CA GLU A 322 -3.45 4.20 3.71
C GLU A 322 -3.18 2.72 3.94
N GLU A 323 -2.13 2.42 4.73
CA GLU A 323 -1.59 1.07 4.93
C GLU A 323 -2.55 0.10 5.64
N GLN A 324 -3.42 0.62 6.49
CA GLN A 324 -4.38 -0.23 7.21
C GLN A 324 -5.81 -0.10 6.69
N GLY A 325 -6.07 0.86 5.82
CA GLY A 325 -7.33 0.94 5.16
C GLY A 325 -8.14 2.09 5.19
#